data_c95de3aa6dafd9f77693cd36a0bec268
#
_entry.id   c95de3aa6dafd9f77693cd36a0bec268
#
_cell.length_a   1.000
_cell.length_b   1.000
_cell.length_c   1.000
_cell.angle_alpha   90.00
_cell.angle_beta   90.00
_cell.angle_gamma   90.00
#
_symmetry.space_group_name_H-M   'P 1'
#
loop_
_entity.id
_entity.type
_entity.pdbx_description
1 polymer ?
#
loop_
_entity_poly.entity_id
_entity_poly.type
_entity_poly.pdbx_seq_one_letter_code
_entity_poly.pdbx_strand_id
1 'polypeptide(L)'
;GHFILTNRLLPLMQTKNNGRIVHVSSRSGYGQAPAVGIDFDNLRGEKSFDAGQAYGRSKLANALFSLELAQRLQGTGLSSNAIHPGLVQTNIARTAPVLMRSAFEWFGGVIAKSPAQGAATQLYVATSPQLEGVSGAYFEDCNPVVISGQNHMTDSAMAKKLWATAQSMCGQYLT
;
A
#
# COMPACT_ATOMS: atom_id res chain seq x y z
N GLY A 1 7.14 -9.97 2.56
CA GLY A 1 6.05 -10.70 1.89
C GLY A 1 5.75 -10.09 0.53
N HIS A 2 5.16 -8.88 0.46
CA HIS A 2 4.66 -8.26 -0.80
C HIS A 2 5.74 -8.17 -1.88
N PHE A 3 6.94 -7.68 -1.54
CA PHE A 3 8.05 -7.55 -2.48
C PHE A 3 8.42 -8.88 -3.15
N ILE A 4 8.62 -9.93 -2.35
CA ILE A 4 8.99 -11.26 -2.86
C ILE A 4 7.85 -11.83 -3.72
N LEU A 5 6.62 -11.83 -3.20
CA LEU A 5 5.46 -12.38 -3.92
C LEU A 5 5.28 -11.71 -5.29
N THR A 6 5.29 -10.39 -5.32
CA THR A 6 5.10 -9.64 -6.58
C THR A 6 6.22 -9.96 -7.55
N ASN A 7 7.49 -9.87 -7.14
CA ASN A 7 8.61 -10.14 -8.05
C ASN A 7 8.62 -11.57 -8.59
N ARG A 8 8.20 -12.56 -7.80
CA ARG A 8 8.11 -13.96 -8.28
C ARG A 8 6.95 -14.19 -9.24
N LEU A 9 5.88 -13.40 -9.15
CA LEU A 9 4.74 -13.50 -10.07
C LEU A 9 4.92 -12.68 -11.35
N LEU A 10 5.77 -11.64 -11.34
CA LEU A 10 5.98 -10.76 -12.50
C LEU A 10 6.31 -11.52 -13.80
N PRO A 11 7.23 -12.51 -13.84
CA PRO A 11 7.53 -13.23 -15.08
C PRO A 11 6.31 -13.93 -15.69
N LEU A 12 5.42 -14.44 -14.83
CA LEU A 12 4.17 -15.07 -15.27
C LEU A 12 3.16 -14.04 -15.80
N MET A 13 3.11 -12.87 -15.17
CA MET A 13 2.21 -11.78 -15.59
C MET A 13 2.64 -11.15 -16.91
N GLN A 14 3.95 -11.04 -17.17
CA GLN A 14 4.49 -10.47 -18.40
C GLN A 14 4.12 -11.26 -19.66
N THR A 15 3.67 -12.49 -19.53
CA THR A 15 3.09 -13.26 -20.65
C THR A 15 1.72 -12.74 -21.09
N LYS A 16 1.11 -11.84 -20.31
CA LYS A 16 -0.21 -11.20 -20.55
C LYS A 16 -0.02 -9.69 -20.60
N ASN A 17 -0.47 -9.04 -21.65
CA ASN A 17 -0.21 -7.61 -21.89
C ASN A 17 -1.11 -6.63 -21.11
N ASN A 18 -1.91 -7.08 -20.15
CA ASN A 18 -2.88 -6.24 -19.44
C ASN A 18 -3.00 -6.58 -17.94
N GLY A 19 -1.97 -7.12 -17.35
CA GLY A 19 -1.97 -7.46 -15.93
C GLY A 19 -1.96 -6.22 -15.03
N ARG A 20 -2.72 -6.29 -13.92
CA ARG A 20 -2.82 -5.20 -12.93
C ARG A 20 -2.41 -5.68 -11.56
N ILE A 21 -1.55 -4.89 -10.91
CA ILE A 21 -1.07 -5.15 -9.56
C ILE A 21 -1.63 -4.06 -8.65
N VAL A 22 -2.40 -4.48 -7.63
CA VAL A 22 -3.06 -3.56 -6.71
C VAL A 22 -2.48 -3.75 -5.31
N HIS A 23 -1.84 -2.70 -4.80
CA HIS A 23 -1.22 -2.70 -3.47
C HIS A 23 -2.15 -2.08 -2.43
N VAL A 24 -2.54 -2.87 -1.44
CA VAL A 24 -3.37 -2.38 -0.34
C VAL A 24 -2.53 -1.59 0.65
N SER A 25 -2.60 -0.27 0.53
CA SER A 25 -2.00 0.70 1.45
C SER A 25 -3.04 1.19 2.48
N SER A 26 -2.90 2.41 2.96
CA SER A 26 -3.82 3.07 3.91
C SER A 26 -3.51 4.56 3.98
N ARG A 27 -4.50 5.36 4.42
CA ARG A 27 -4.29 6.76 4.86
C ARG A 27 -3.22 6.88 5.94
N SER A 28 -3.02 5.83 6.73
CA SER A 28 -1.91 5.76 7.71
C SER A 28 -0.54 5.94 7.07
N GLY A 29 -0.39 5.64 5.78
CA GLY A 29 0.85 5.84 5.03
C GLY A 29 1.29 7.30 4.93
N TYR A 30 0.36 8.25 4.96
CA TYR A 30 0.66 9.69 5.00
C TYR A 30 0.23 10.38 6.29
N GLY A 31 -0.69 9.80 7.07
CA GLY A 31 -1.17 10.40 8.31
C GLY A 31 -0.46 9.93 9.59
N GLN A 32 0.21 8.77 9.56
CA GLN A 32 0.85 8.17 10.74
C GLN A 32 2.31 7.77 10.49
N ALA A 33 2.77 7.76 9.24
CA ALA A 33 4.19 7.53 8.96
C ALA A 33 5.03 8.64 9.62
N PRO A 34 6.24 8.32 10.11
CA PRO A 34 7.12 9.34 10.68
C PRO A 34 7.46 10.43 9.65
N ALA A 35 7.79 11.63 10.12
CA ALA A 35 8.15 12.76 9.25
C ALA A 35 9.32 12.45 8.30
N VAL A 36 10.23 11.55 8.70
CA VAL A 36 11.34 11.04 7.87
C VAL A 36 10.86 10.03 6.81
N GLY A 37 9.61 9.62 6.82
CA GLY A 37 9.06 8.59 5.94
C GLY A 37 9.56 7.19 6.30
N ILE A 38 10.37 6.58 5.43
CA ILE A 38 11.02 5.29 5.70
C ILE A 38 12.35 5.54 6.40
N ASP A 39 12.42 5.21 7.68
CA ASP A 39 13.67 5.23 8.43
C ASP A 39 14.48 3.96 8.11
N PHE A 40 15.39 4.11 7.15
CA PHE A 40 16.23 3.00 6.67
C PHE A 40 17.24 2.53 7.72
N ASP A 41 17.58 3.36 8.71
CA ASP A 41 18.51 3.02 9.79
C ASP A 41 17.83 2.34 10.97
N ASN A 42 16.50 2.22 10.92
CA ASN A 42 15.68 1.60 11.98
C ASN A 42 14.52 0.76 11.41
N LEU A 43 14.76 0.00 10.33
CA LEU A 43 13.72 -0.81 9.69
C LEU A 43 13.10 -1.85 10.61
N ARG A 44 13.88 -2.39 11.56
CA ARG A 44 13.44 -3.39 12.54
C ARG A 44 12.87 -2.80 13.82
N GLY A 45 12.99 -1.48 14.03
CA GLY A 45 12.53 -0.83 15.26
C GLY A 45 13.43 -1.07 16.47
N GLU A 46 14.70 -1.43 16.27
CA GLU A 46 15.65 -1.73 17.35
C GLU A 46 16.11 -0.48 18.11
N LYS A 47 16.16 0.68 17.43
CA LYS A 47 16.56 1.96 18.04
C LYS A 47 15.40 2.62 18.77
N SER A 48 14.20 2.58 18.18
CA SER A 48 12.97 3.11 18.74
C SER A 48 11.78 2.45 18.05
N PHE A 49 10.69 2.22 18.78
CA PHE A 49 9.49 1.62 18.26
C PHE A 49 8.25 2.34 18.77
N ASP A 50 7.42 2.81 17.83
CA ASP A 50 6.04 3.23 18.05
C ASP A 50 5.13 2.45 17.10
N ALA A 51 4.12 1.82 17.63
CA ALA A 51 3.24 0.90 16.86
C ALA A 51 2.45 1.63 15.76
N GLY A 52 1.99 2.86 16.03
CA GLY A 52 1.26 3.67 15.06
C GLY A 52 2.15 4.10 13.89
N GLN A 53 3.34 4.63 14.20
CA GLN A 53 4.32 5.00 13.18
C GLN A 53 4.83 3.78 12.39
N ALA A 54 5.04 2.64 13.06
CA ALA A 54 5.46 1.41 12.39
C ALA A 54 4.40 0.92 11.40
N TYR A 55 3.11 0.99 11.77
CA TYR A 55 2.00 0.71 10.86
C TYR A 55 1.94 1.71 9.71
N GLY A 56 2.00 3.01 9.99
CA GLY A 56 2.05 4.08 8.98
C GLY A 56 3.21 3.87 8.00
N ARG A 57 4.41 3.62 8.50
CA ARG A 57 5.60 3.31 7.70
C ARG A 57 5.40 2.07 6.81
N SER A 58 4.76 1.02 7.33
CA SER A 58 4.47 -0.18 6.53
C SER A 58 3.52 0.10 5.37
N LYS A 59 2.54 0.99 5.57
CA LYS A 59 1.57 1.38 4.55
C LYS A 59 2.15 2.38 3.53
N LEU A 60 3.01 3.28 3.99
CA LEU A 60 3.85 4.11 3.10
C LEU A 60 4.73 3.23 2.21
N ALA A 61 5.38 2.22 2.78
CA ALA A 61 6.21 1.29 2.02
C ALA A 61 5.43 0.57 0.91
N ASN A 62 4.17 0.18 1.15
CA ASN A 62 3.33 -0.43 0.11
C ASN A 62 3.03 0.55 -1.04
N ALA A 63 2.77 1.82 -0.74
CA ALA A 63 2.53 2.85 -1.75
C ALA A 63 3.79 3.17 -2.56
N LEU A 64 4.94 3.34 -1.89
CA LEU A 64 6.23 3.58 -2.53
C LEU A 64 6.68 2.38 -3.38
N PHE A 65 6.43 1.15 -2.92
CA PHE A 65 6.67 -0.05 -3.70
C PHE A 65 5.84 -0.04 -4.99
N SER A 66 4.56 0.30 -4.90
CA SER A 66 3.69 0.45 -6.07
C SER A 66 4.19 1.52 -7.05
N LEU A 67 4.63 2.67 -6.52
CA LEU A 67 5.16 3.78 -7.32
C LEU A 67 6.40 3.38 -8.11
N GLU A 68 7.38 2.77 -7.45
CA GLU A 68 8.61 2.30 -8.12
C GLU A 68 8.32 1.17 -9.11
N LEU A 69 7.44 0.25 -8.74
CA LEU A 69 7.03 -0.85 -9.63
C LEU A 69 6.37 -0.31 -10.90
N ALA A 70 5.50 0.70 -10.79
CA ALA A 70 4.87 1.34 -11.93
C ALA A 70 5.90 1.90 -12.94
N GLN A 71 6.97 2.51 -12.44
CA GLN A 71 8.05 3.00 -13.30
C GLN A 71 8.79 1.85 -13.99
N ARG A 72 9.04 0.76 -13.27
CA ARG A 72 9.75 -0.43 -13.83
C ARG A 72 8.92 -1.21 -14.84
N LEU A 73 7.61 -1.07 -14.77
CA LEU A 73 6.68 -1.74 -15.68
C LEU A 73 6.33 -0.93 -16.92
N GLN A 74 6.92 0.26 -17.11
CA GLN A 74 6.70 1.08 -18.31
C GLN A 74 7.01 0.28 -19.58
N GLY A 75 6.10 0.33 -20.54
CA GLY A 75 6.24 -0.39 -21.83
C GLY A 75 5.92 -1.88 -21.79
N THR A 76 5.57 -2.46 -20.61
CA THR A 76 5.25 -3.90 -20.51
C THR A 76 3.78 -4.23 -20.67
N GLY A 77 2.90 -3.22 -20.71
CA GLY A 77 1.44 -3.41 -20.66
C GLY A 77 0.90 -3.78 -19.27
N LEU A 78 1.76 -3.93 -18.26
CA LEU A 78 1.36 -4.14 -16.86
C LEU A 78 1.23 -2.81 -16.13
N SER A 79 0.36 -2.75 -15.15
CA SER A 79 0.20 -1.57 -14.28
C SER A 79 0.30 -1.91 -12.80
N SER A 80 0.74 -0.94 -12.00
CA SER A 80 0.84 -1.03 -10.55
C SER A 80 0.24 0.21 -9.92
N ASN A 81 -0.78 0.03 -9.05
CA ASN A 81 -1.45 1.12 -8.35
C ASN A 81 -1.62 0.76 -6.88
N ALA A 82 -1.63 1.78 -6.02
CA ALA A 82 -1.88 1.60 -4.59
C ALA A 82 -3.26 2.12 -4.22
N ILE A 83 -3.87 1.54 -3.16
CA ILE A 83 -5.21 1.92 -2.72
C ILE A 83 -5.32 2.05 -1.19
N HIS A 84 -6.28 2.85 -0.74
CA HIS A 84 -6.84 2.80 0.61
C HIS A 84 -8.23 2.18 0.57
N PRO A 85 -8.49 1.09 1.33
CA PRO A 85 -9.79 0.41 1.31
C PRO A 85 -10.88 1.17 2.09
N GLY A 86 -10.51 2.21 2.83
CA GLY A 86 -11.36 2.83 3.84
C GLY A 86 -11.22 2.17 5.22
N LEU A 87 -11.98 2.67 6.17
CA LEU A 87 -12.14 2.02 7.48
C LEU A 87 -13.16 0.90 7.30
N VAL A 88 -12.72 -0.35 7.30
CA VAL A 88 -13.55 -1.52 7.02
C VAL A 88 -13.85 -2.26 8.33
N GLN A 89 -15.09 -2.68 8.50
CA GLN A 89 -15.54 -3.48 9.64
C GLN A 89 -14.96 -4.90 9.55
N THR A 90 -13.77 -5.08 10.12
CA THR A 90 -13.03 -6.34 10.14
C THR A 90 -12.46 -6.60 11.53
N ASN A 91 -11.93 -7.80 11.75
CA ASN A 91 -11.25 -8.16 13.01
C ASN A 91 -9.91 -7.44 13.24
N ILE A 92 -9.61 -6.37 12.49
CA ILE A 92 -8.35 -5.62 12.64
C ILE A 92 -8.23 -4.97 14.03
N ALA A 93 -9.36 -4.64 14.66
CA ALA A 93 -9.42 -4.06 16.01
C ALA A 93 -9.30 -5.09 17.14
N ARG A 94 -9.15 -6.39 16.85
CA ARG A 94 -9.11 -7.46 17.89
C ARG A 94 -8.00 -7.28 18.93
N THR A 95 -6.91 -6.61 18.57
CA THR A 95 -5.76 -6.32 19.45
C THR A 95 -5.77 -4.89 19.99
N ALA A 96 -6.79 -4.08 19.64
CA ALA A 96 -6.91 -2.72 20.14
C ALA A 96 -7.33 -2.72 21.64
N PRO A 97 -7.00 -1.66 22.40
CA PRO A 97 -7.49 -1.48 23.77
C PRO A 97 -9.01 -1.61 23.82
N VAL A 98 -9.52 -2.22 24.91
CA VAL A 98 -10.93 -2.55 25.11
C VAL A 98 -11.86 -1.36 24.84
N LEU A 99 -11.48 -0.15 25.27
CA LEU A 99 -12.27 1.07 25.06
C LEU A 99 -12.39 1.43 23.56
N MET A 100 -11.32 1.29 22.79
CA MET A 100 -11.36 1.51 21.33
C MET A 100 -12.19 0.43 20.63
N ARG A 101 -12.09 -0.81 21.08
CA ARG A 101 -12.86 -1.93 20.53
C ARG A 101 -14.36 -1.74 20.79
N SER A 102 -14.74 -1.35 22.01
CA SER A 102 -16.13 -1.06 22.34
C SER A 102 -16.70 0.12 21.54
N ALA A 103 -15.93 1.21 21.40
CA ALA A 103 -16.33 2.33 20.55
C ALA A 103 -16.52 1.91 19.08
N PHE A 104 -15.65 1.05 18.56
CA PHE A 104 -15.75 0.52 17.20
C PHE A 104 -16.96 -0.43 17.04
N GLU A 105 -17.27 -1.24 18.05
CA GLU A 105 -18.46 -2.11 18.08
C GLU A 105 -19.78 -1.30 18.13
N TRP A 106 -19.81 -0.20 18.88
CA TRP A 106 -21.02 0.65 19.02
C TRP A 106 -21.23 1.60 17.83
N PHE A 107 -20.19 2.20 17.31
CA PHE A 107 -20.26 3.24 16.26
C PHE A 107 -19.74 2.75 14.89
N GLY A 108 -19.05 1.63 14.83
CA GLY A 108 -18.46 1.11 13.62
C GLY A 108 -19.46 0.85 12.51
N GLY A 109 -20.68 0.44 12.86
CA GLY A 109 -21.75 0.23 11.88
C GLY A 109 -22.19 1.50 11.12
N VAL A 110 -21.93 2.68 11.69
CA VAL A 110 -22.27 3.98 11.08
C VAL A 110 -21.08 4.59 10.33
N ILE A 111 -19.85 4.32 10.78
CA ILE A 111 -18.63 5.00 10.30
C ILE A 111 -17.80 4.08 9.42
N ALA A 112 -17.81 2.76 9.67
CA ALA A 112 -17.00 1.81 8.93
C ALA A 112 -17.76 1.19 7.75
N LYS A 113 -17.04 0.99 6.67
CA LYS A 113 -17.54 0.29 5.48
C LYS A 113 -17.80 -1.19 5.78
N SER A 114 -18.81 -1.75 5.15
CA SER A 114 -18.96 -3.20 5.08
C SER A 114 -17.77 -3.85 4.35
N PRO A 115 -17.51 -5.15 4.51
CA PRO A 115 -16.47 -5.85 3.76
C PRO A 115 -16.60 -5.68 2.23
N ALA A 116 -17.83 -5.71 1.70
CA ALA A 116 -18.09 -5.50 0.28
C ALA A 116 -17.73 -4.07 -0.17
N GLN A 117 -18.10 -3.05 0.60
CA GLN A 117 -17.70 -1.67 0.34
C GLN A 117 -16.19 -1.47 0.46
N GLY A 118 -15.55 -2.16 1.41
CA GLY A 118 -14.10 -2.16 1.58
C GLY A 118 -13.36 -2.79 0.40
N ALA A 119 -13.97 -3.75 -0.29
CA ALA A 119 -13.42 -4.39 -1.48
C ALA A 119 -13.63 -3.57 -2.78
N ALA A 120 -14.53 -2.59 -2.79
CA ALA A 120 -14.94 -1.87 -4.00
C ALA A 120 -13.77 -1.19 -4.72
N THR A 121 -12.89 -0.49 -3.99
CA THR A 121 -11.75 0.21 -4.59
C THR A 121 -10.74 -0.77 -5.20
N GLN A 122 -10.45 -1.89 -4.52
CA GLN A 122 -9.58 -2.93 -5.06
C GLN A 122 -10.13 -3.52 -6.36
N LEU A 123 -11.42 -3.87 -6.36
CA LEU A 123 -12.10 -4.40 -7.54
C LEU A 123 -12.10 -3.37 -8.68
N TYR A 124 -12.45 -2.13 -8.39
CA TYR A 124 -12.45 -1.05 -9.39
C TYR A 124 -11.07 -0.90 -10.05
N VAL A 125 -10.01 -0.81 -9.23
CA VAL A 125 -8.64 -0.65 -9.76
C VAL A 125 -8.17 -1.89 -10.51
N ALA A 126 -8.58 -3.08 -10.08
CA ALA A 126 -8.20 -4.34 -10.73
C ALA A 126 -8.93 -4.58 -12.06
N THR A 127 -10.18 -4.13 -12.22
CA THR A 127 -11.05 -4.61 -13.30
C THR A 127 -11.66 -3.53 -14.20
N SER A 128 -11.70 -2.25 -13.76
CA SER A 128 -12.35 -1.20 -14.54
C SER A 128 -11.63 -0.93 -15.86
N PRO A 129 -12.34 -0.98 -17.01
CA PRO A 129 -11.78 -0.58 -18.30
C PRO A 129 -11.31 0.88 -18.33
N GLN A 130 -11.93 1.76 -17.53
CA GLN A 130 -11.57 3.19 -17.45
C GLN A 130 -10.14 3.43 -16.93
N LEU A 131 -9.53 2.43 -16.28
CA LEU A 131 -8.18 2.49 -15.74
C LEU A 131 -7.16 1.75 -16.61
N GLU A 132 -7.49 1.48 -17.88
CA GLU A 132 -6.51 0.93 -18.80
C GLU A 132 -5.34 1.90 -18.98
N GLY A 133 -4.11 1.40 -18.82
CA GLY A 133 -2.89 2.21 -18.88
C GLY A 133 -2.60 3.08 -17.65
N VAL A 134 -3.52 3.18 -16.68
CA VAL A 134 -3.28 3.94 -15.45
C VAL A 134 -2.34 3.17 -14.52
N SER A 135 -1.19 3.77 -14.21
CA SER A 135 -0.15 3.16 -13.36
C SER A 135 0.54 4.21 -12.50
N GLY A 136 0.94 3.84 -11.29
CA GLY A 136 1.60 4.73 -10.34
C GLY A 136 0.64 5.63 -9.55
N ALA A 137 -0.66 5.44 -9.68
CA ALA A 137 -1.66 6.22 -8.99
C ALA A 137 -2.03 5.63 -7.60
N TYR A 138 -2.54 6.51 -6.73
CA TYR A 138 -3.11 6.14 -5.44
C TYR A 138 -4.62 6.40 -5.46
N PHE A 139 -5.40 5.42 -4.98
CA PHE A 139 -6.86 5.47 -5.06
C PHE A 139 -7.50 5.39 -3.68
N GLU A 140 -8.55 6.18 -3.49
CA GLU A 140 -9.48 6.10 -2.36
C GLU A 140 -10.92 6.20 -2.90
N ASP A 141 -11.83 5.40 -2.35
CA ASP A 141 -13.26 5.46 -2.72
C ASP A 141 -13.51 5.42 -4.25
N CYS A 142 -12.78 4.54 -4.95
CA CYS A 142 -12.79 4.37 -6.41
C CYS A 142 -12.35 5.62 -7.20
N ASN A 143 -11.67 6.58 -6.57
CA ASN A 143 -11.17 7.78 -7.24
C ASN A 143 -9.65 7.87 -7.10
N PRO A 144 -8.93 8.36 -8.12
CA PRO A 144 -7.53 8.73 -7.97
C PRO A 144 -7.42 9.94 -7.03
N VAL A 145 -6.46 9.90 -6.12
CA VAL A 145 -6.25 10.95 -5.12
C VAL A 145 -4.82 11.45 -5.18
N VAL A 146 -4.68 12.76 -5.23
CA VAL A 146 -3.40 13.45 -5.02
C VAL A 146 -3.34 13.86 -3.56
N ILE A 147 -2.39 13.28 -2.82
CA ILE A 147 -2.20 13.59 -1.41
C ILE A 147 -1.51 14.95 -1.30
N SER A 148 -2.22 15.93 -0.79
CA SER A 148 -1.70 17.28 -0.55
C SER A 148 -0.87 17.34 0.74
N GLY A 149 -0.02 18.39 0.85
CA GLY A 149 0.81 18.64 2.02
C GLY A 149 2.14 17.86 2.00
N GLN A 150 2.90 18.01 3.09
CA GLN A 150 4.21 17.38 3.22
C GLN A 150 4.04 15.88 3.53
N ASN A 151 4.26 15.03 2.54
CA ASN A 151 4.20 13.59 2.68
C ASN A 151 5.17 12.91 1.69
N HIS A 152 5.41 11.60 1.89
CA HIS A 152 6.35 10.83 1.08
C HIS A 152 5.66 9.89 0.08
N MET A 153 4.35 9.98 -0.11
CA MET A 153 3.58 9.04 -0.96
C MET A 153 4.02 9.06 -2.43
N THR A 154 4.59 10.18 -2.89
CA THR A 154 5.07 10.38 -4.27
C THR A 154 6.58 10.58 -4.35
N ASP A 155 7.32 10.28 -3.29
CA ASP A 155 8.78 10.43 -3.22
C ASP A 155 9.48 9.32 -4.02
N SER A 156 9.81 9.60 -5.27
CA SER A 156 10.47 8.66 -6.17
C SER A 156 11.88 8.27 -5.70
N ALA A 157 12.59 9.17 -5.01
CA ALA A 157 13.93 8.86 -4.51
C ALA A 157 13.84 7.85 -3.36
N MET A 158 12.90 8.07 -2.44
CA MET A 158 12.62 7.14 -1.34
C MET A 158 12.10 5.80 -1.86
N ALA A 159 11.24 5.79 -2.90
CA ALA A 159 10.73 4.58 -3.54
C ALA A 159 11.86 3.73 -4.13
N LYS A 160 12.79 4.35 -4.87
CA LYS A 160 13.98 3.69 -5.42
C LYS A 160 14.88 3.11 -4.32
N LYS A 161 15.14 3.90 -3.26
CA LYS A 161 15.94 3.44 -2.13
C LYS A 161 15.28 2.26 -1.40
N LEU A 162 13.96 2.32 -1.21
CA LEU A 162 13.19 1.23 -0.61
C LEU A 162 13.28 -0.05 -1.45
N TRP A 163 13.15 0.07 -2.77
CA TRP A 163 13.29 -1.06 -3.69
C TRP A 163 14.67 -1.71 -3.57
N ALA A 164 15.75 -0.91 -3.68
CA ALA A 164 17.13 -1.41 -3.58
C ALA A 164 17.38 -2.09 -2.23
N THR A 165 16.88 -1.51 -1.13
CA THR A 165 16.98 -2.08 0.22
C THR A 165 16.24 -3.43 0.30
N ALA A 166 15.00 -3.50 -0.21
CA ALA A 166 14.22 -4.72 -0.23
C ALA A 166 14.90 -5.81 -1.09
N GLN A 167 15.46 -5.44 -2.22
CA GLN A 167 16.20 -6.35 -3.09
C GLN A 167 17.45 -6.91 -2.40
N SER A 168 18.21 -6.06 -1.70
CA SER A 168 19.36 -6.51 -0.91
C SER A 168 18.96 -7.47 0.20
N MET A 169 17.85 -7.20 0.92
CA MET A 169 17.39 -8.04 2.03
C MET A 169 16.73 -9.34 1.58
N CYS A 170 16.14 -9.38 0.40
CA CYS A 170 15.28 -10.47 -0.05
C CYS A 170 15.81 -11.18 -1.31
N GLY A 171 16.96 -10.78 -1.85
CA GLY A 171 17.48 -11.28 -3.13
C GLY A 171 17.55 -12.80 -3.23
N GLN A 172 17.96 -13.48 -2.17
CA GLN A 172 18.01 -14.94 -2.10
C GLN A 172 16.64 -15.63 -2.27
N TYR A 173 15.54 -14.91 -2.13
CA TYR A 173 14.18 -15.44 -2.27
C TYR A 173 13.53 -15.07 -3.60
N LEU A 174 14.24 -14.38 -4.48
CA LEU A 174 13.72 -13.92 -5.78
C LEU A 174 14.03 -14.87 -6.93
N THR A 175 14.93 -15.79 -6.71
CA THR A 175 15.31 -16.86 -7.64
C THR A 175 14.34 -18.02 -7.60
#